data_47dea449333ccfc24f568ff824b3a83d
#
_entry.id   47dea449333ccfc24f568ff824b3a83d
#
_cell.length_a   1.000
_cell.length_b   1.000
_cell.length_c   1.000
_cell.angle_alpha   90.00
_cell.angle_beta   90.00
_cell.angle_gamma   90.00
#
_symmetry.space_group_name_H-M   'P 1'
#
loop_
_entity.id
_entity.type
_entity.pdbx_description
1 polymer ?
#
loop_
_entity_poly.entity_id
_entity_poly.type
_entity_poly.pdbx_seq_one_letter_code
_entity_poly.pdbx_strand_id
1 'polypeptide(L)'
;MKSYSNWVRLCFKGAYPDFKPLEDAVKLLIEVNFIIPKSYSKKKVQMIEEGYTCPTVKPDCDNICKQIADSLNGLAWLDDKQIVNLEVRKRFAKRDYVTISFEEWREEL
;
A
#
# COMPACT_ATOMS: atom_id res chain seq x y z
N MET A 1 -7.26 8.98 7.39
CA MET A 1 -7.19 9.44 8.78
C MET A 1 -5.85 10.08 9.07
N LYS A 2 -5.89 11.19 9.78
CA LYS A 2 -4.66 11.95 10.06
C LYS A 2 -3.60 11.14 10.80
N SER A 3 -4.02 10.30 11.76
CA SER A 3 -3.09 9.49 12.55
C SER A 3 -2.37 8.44 11.68
N TYR A 4 -3.08 7.83 10.75
CA TYR A 4 -2.48 6.86 9.85
C TYR A 4 -1.49 7.53 8.89
N SER A 5 -1.87 8.67 8.31
CA SER A 5 -0.99 9.44 7.44
C SER A 5 0.28 9.87 8.16
N ASN A 6 0.14 10.34 9.40
CA ASN A 6 1.30 10.71 10.23
C ASN A 6 2.21 9.52 10.48
N TRP A 7 1.62 8.35 10.75
CA TRP A 7 2.37 7.12 10.97
C TRP A 7 3.18 6.75 9.74
N VAL A 8 2.56 6.77 8.55
CA VAL A 8 3.23 6.47 7.30
C VAL A 8 4.41 7.42 7.07
N ARG A 9 4.19 8.71 7.29
CA ARG A 9 5.26 9.73 7.12
C ARG A 9 6.41 9.49 8.09
N LEU A 10 6.11 9.19 9.35
CA LEU A 10 7.13 8.91 10.35
C LEU A 10 7.95 7.67 9.99
N CYS A 11 7.30 6.61 9.57
CA CYS A 11 7.97 5.39 9.15
C CYS A 11 8.90 5.64 7.97
N PHE A 12 8.44 6.40 6.98
CA PHE A 12 9.26 6.73 5.82
C PHE A 12 10.47 7.57 6.21
N LYS A 13 10.26 8.62 6.99
CA LYS A 13 11.36 9.48 7.44
C LYS A 13 12.38 8.72 8.27
N GLY A 14 11.91 7.80 9.12
CA GLY A 14 12.81 6.98 9.92
C GLY A 14 13.64 6.01 9.09
N ALA A 15 13.04 5.41 8.06
CA ALA A 15 13.73 4.46 7.20
C ALA A 15 14.64 5.14 6.20
N TYR A 16 14.27 6.32 5.70
CA TYR A 16 14.99 7.02 4.63
C TYR A 16 15.12 8.51 4.95
N PRO A 17 15.91 8.86 6.00
CA PRO A 17 15.99 10.25 6.46
C PRO A 17 16.53 11.24 5.42
N ASP A 18 17.37 10.77 4.51
CA ASP A 18 18.00 11.63 3.51
C ASP A 18 17.46 11.42 2.09
N PHE A 19 16.33 10.77 1.97
CA PHE A 19 15.75 10.49 0.66
C PHE A 19 15.25 11.77 -0.01
N LYS A 20 15.67 12.00 -1.24
CA LYS A 20 15.19 13.13 -2.04
C LYS A 20 13.96 12.70 -2.84
N PRO A 21 12.85 13.44 -2.76
CA PRO A 21 11.64 13.09 -3.50
C PRO A 21 11.91 12.92 -4.99
N LEU A 22 11.29 11.90 -5.59
CA LEU A 22 11.36 11.69 -7.03
C LEU A 22 10.67 12.84 -7.75
N GLU A 23 11.20 13.26 -8.88
CA GLU A 23 10.66 14.39 -9.63
C GLU A 23 9.93 13.97 -10.90
N ASP A 24 10.14 12.75 -11.37
CA ASP A 24 9.55 12.24 -12.61
C ASP A 24 8.41 11.24 -12.33
N ALA A 25 8.00 10.53 -13.36
CA ALA A 25 6.92 9.54 -13.26
C ALA A 25 7.25 8.44 -12.26
N VAL A 26 6.26 8.00 -11.52
CA VAL A 26 6.39 7.02 -10.43
C VAL A 26 5.45 5.85 -10.64
N LYS A 27 5.97 4.65 -10.37
CA LYS A 27 5.16 3.44 -10.20
C LYS A 27 5.00 3.18 -8.72
N LEU A 28 3.78 2.99 -8.27
CA LEU A 28 3.46 2.75 -6.86
C LEU A 28 2.73 1.42 -6.71
N LEU A 29 3.23 0.58 -5.81
CA LEU A 29 2.58 -0.67 -5.43
C LEU A 29 2.27 -0.64 -3.94
N ILE A 30 1.03 -0.89 -3.59
CA ILE A 30 0.57 -0.96 -2.21
C ILE A 30 -0.05 -2.35 -1.99
N GLU A 31 0.41 -3.06 -0.97
CA GLU A 31 -0.19 -4.32 -0.57
C GLU A 31 -0.66 -4.21 0.87
N VAL A 32 -1.96 -4.36 1.09
CA VAL A 32 -2.55 -4.36 2.42
C VAL A 32 -2.82 -5.79 2.82
N ASN A 33 -2.20 -6.22 3.90
CA ASN A 33 -2.27 -7.60 4.36
C ASN A 33 -3.11 -7.65 5.63
N PHE A 34 -4.14 -8.51 5.61
CA PHE A 34 -5.07 -8.67 6.71
C PHE A 34 -4.86 -10.03 7.36
N ILE A 35 -4.78 -10.05 8.68
CA ILE A 35 -4.72 -11.32 9.41
C ILE A 35 -6.02 -12.08 9.16
N ILE A 36 -5.90 -13.40 9.01
CA ILE A 36 -7.06 -14.26 8.87
C ILE A 36 -7.79 -14.29 10.21
N PRO A 37 -9.08 -13.90 10.28
CA PRO A 37 -9.81 -13.91 11.55
C PRO A 37 -9.87 -15.30 12.15
N LYS A 38 -9.66 -15.39 13.46
CA LYS A 38 -9.72 -16.66 14.19
C LYS A 38 -11.11 -17.32 14.14
N SER A 39 -12.13 -16.52 13.89
CA SER A 39 -13.52 -16.99 13.80
C SER A 39 -13.84 -17.72 12.50
N TYR A 40 -12.94 -17.66 11.51
CA TYR A 40 -13.19 -18.31 10.23
C TYR A 40 -13.12 -19.83 10.36
N SER A 41 -14.04 -20.52 9.65
CA SER A 41 -14.08 -21.98 9.63
C SER A 41 -12.83 -22.54 8.92
N LYS A 42 -12.53 -23.82 9.19
CA LYS A 42 -11.42 -24.50 8.51
C LYS A 42 -11.58 -24.49 7.00
N LYS A 43 -12.83 -24.66 6.54
CA LYS A 43 -13.12 -24.63 5.11
C LYS A 43 -12.79 -23.27 4.50
N LYS A 44 -13.17 -22.20 5.19
CA LYS A 44 -12.92 -20.84 4.72
C LYS A 44 -11.41 -20.53 4.70
N VAL A 45 -10.69 -20.94 5.72
CA VAL A 45 -9.25 -20.79 5.79
C VAL A 45 -8.57 -21.55 4.64
N GLN A 46 -9.04 -22.76 4.36
CA GLN A 46 -8.54 -23.55 3.25
C GLN A 46 -8.72 -22.84 1.91
N MET A 47 -9.89 -22.24 1.70
CA MET A 47 -10.18 -21.49 0.49
C MET A 47 -9.23 -20.29 0.34
N ILE A 48 -8.90 -19.62 1.45
CA ILE A 48 -7.95 -18.53 1.45
C ILE A 48 -6.56 -19.04 1.05
N GLU A 49 -6.12 -20.13 1.65
CA GLU A 49 -4.81 -20.71 1.38
C GLU A 49 -4.67 -21.19 -0.07
N GLU A 50 -5.77 -21.62 -0.67
CA GLU A 50 -5.80 -22.05 -2.06
C GLU A 50 -5.99 -20.88 -3.05
N GLY A 51 -6.14 -19.66 -2.56
CA GLY A 51 -6.22 -18.47 -3.39
C GLY A 51 -7.61 -18.18 -3.96
N TYR A 52 -8.65 -18.84 -3.47
CA TYR A 52 -10.00 -18.65 -3.99
C TYR A 52 -10.74 -17.44 -3.42
N THR A 53 -10.20 -16.81 -2.38
CA THR A 53 -10.87 -15.67 -1.77
C THR A 53 -9.87 -14.65 -1.26
N CYS A 54 -10.24 -13.39 -1.34
CA CYS A 54 -9.46 -12.26 -0.89
C CYS A 54 -10.28 -11.41 0.08
N PRO A 55 -9.64 -10.53 0.86
CA PRO A 55 -10.39 -9.66 1.77
C PRO A 55 -11.26 -8.68 1.00
N THR A 56 -12.56 -8.72 1.23
CA THR A 56 -13.52 -7.80 0.61
C THR A 56 -14.09 -6.81 1.61
N VAL A 57 -13.37 -6.60 2.72
CA VAL A 57 -13.78 -5.71 3.79
C VAL A 57 -13.09 -4.35 3.64
N LYS A 58 -13.58 -3.35 4.38
CA LYS A 58 -12.94 -2.03 4.40
C LYS A 58 -11.53 -2.12 4.94
N PRO A 59 -10.63 -1.21 4.54
CA PRO A 59 -10.87 -0.07 3.66
C PRO A 59 -10.83 -0.43 2.17
N ASP A 60 -11.49 0.38 1.35
CA ASP A 60 -11.48 0.24 -0.11
C ASP A 60 -10.11 0.56 -0.68
N CYS A 61 -9.78 -0.03 -1.82
CA CYS A 61 -8.51 0.26 -2.50
C CYS A 61 -8.35 1.75 -2.82
N ASP A 62 -9.43 2.43 -3.22
CA ASP A 62 -9.41 3.87 -3.47
C ASP A 62 -8.97 4.67 -2.25
N ASN A 63 -9.53 4.37 -1.10
CA ASN A 63 -9.19 5.06 0.15
C ASN A 63 -7.77 4.79 0.57
N ILE A 64 -7.31 3.54 0.44
CA ILE A 64 -5.94 3.17 0.76
C ILE A 64 -4.96 3.97 -0.11
N CYS A 65 -5.19 3.97 -1.40
CA CYS A 65 -4.36 4.68 -2.36
C CYS A 65 -4.28 6.17 -2.02
N LYS A 66 -5.43 6.78 -1.78
CA LYS A 66 -5.52 8.21 -1.51
C LYS A 66 -4.75 8.61 -0.25
N GLN A 67 -4.93 7.85 0.82
CA GLN A 67 -4.24 8.11 2.07
C GLN A 67 -2.71 7.99 1.94
N ILE A 68 -2.26 6.93 1.25
CA ILE A 68 -0.83 6.70 1.10
C ILE A 68 -0.20 7.71 0.15
N ALA A 69 -0.85 7.99 -0.98
CA ALA A 69 -0.35 8.97 -1.93
C ALA A 69 -0.22 10.36 -1.27
N ASP A 70 -1.25 10.77 -0.53
CA ASP A 70 -1.21 12.05 0.18
C ASP A 70 -0.13 12.07 1.27
N SER A 71 0.03 10.96 1.98
CA SER A 71 1.00 10.88 3.08
C SER A 71 2.43 11.06 2.61
N LEU A 72 2.75 10.57 1.42
CA LEU A 72 4.11 10.55 0.91
C LEU A 72 4.42 11.72 -0.04
N ASN A 73 3.46 12.61 -0.28
CA ASN A 73 3.70 13.84 -1.04
C ASN A 73 4.79 14.67 -0.33
N GLY A 74 5.78 15.08 -1.07
CA GLY A 74 6.91 15.83 -0.55
C GLY A 74 7.98 14.98 0.14
N LEU A 75 7.73 13.68 0.31
CA LEU A 75 8.70 12.74 0.90
C LEU A 75 9.24 11.76 -0.12
N ALA A 76 8.37 11.01 -0.77
CA ALA A 76 8.75 10.01 -1.76
C ALA A 76 8.73 10.59 -3.18
N TRP A 77 7.81 11.48 -3.44
CA TRP A 77 7.67 12.23 -4.70
C TRP A 77 7.18 13.62 -4.36
N LEU A 78 7.27 14.53 -5.31
CA LEU A 78 6.86 15.91 -5.06
C LEU A 78 5.35 16.05 -4.99
N ASP A 79 4.63 15.35 -5.88
CA ASP A 79 3.18 15.43 -5.95
C ASP A 79 2.63 14.11 -6.51
N ASP A 80 1.47 13.69 -6.02
CA ASP A 80 0.84 12.43 -6.42
C ASP A 80 0.42 12.39 -7.89
N LYS A 81 0.37 13.53 -8.59
CA LYS A 81 0.16 13.56 -10.04
C LYS A 81 1.26 12.85 -10.81
N GLN A 82 2.42 12.62 -10.19
CA GLN A 82 3.54 11.89 -10.79
C GLN A 82 3.28 10.39 -10.87
N ILE A 83 2.31 9.89 -10.12
CA ILE A 83 2.01 8.45 -10.10
C ILE A 83 1.28 8.10 -11.39
N VAL A 84 1.96 7.40 -12.28
CA VAL A 84 1.43 7.02 -13.60
C VAL A 84 1.12 5.53 -13.71
N ASN A 85 1.59 4.74 -12.77
CA ASN A 85 1.31 3.31 -12.70
C ASN A 85 1.05 2.96 -11.24
N LEU A 86 -0.12 2.41 -10.97
CA LEU A 86 -0.57 2.17 -9.61
C LEU A 86 -1.18 0.78 -9.49
N GLU A 87 -0.76 0.05 -8.48
CA GLU A 87 -1.38 -1.21 -8.13
C GLU A 87 -1.65 -1.22 -6.63
N VAL A 88 -2.88 -1.55 -6.25
CA VAL A 88 -3.28 -1.71 -4.86
C VAL A 88 -3.88 -3.08 -4.71
N ARG A 89 -3.36 -3.87 -3.80
CA ARG A 89 -3.85 -5.23 -3.52
C ARG A 89 -4.22 -5.38 -2.06
N LYS A 90 -5.29 -6.12 -1.84
CA LYS A 90 -5.70 -6.53 -0.50
C LYS A 90 -5.53 -8.05 -0.43
N ARG A 91 -4.83 -8.54 0.58
CA ARG A 91 -4.51 -9.96 0.72
C ARG A 91 -4.71 -10.41 2.15
N PHE A 92 -4.97 -11.71 2.33
CA PHE A 92 -4.89 -12.32 3.66
C PHE A 92 -3.45 -12.71 3.95
N ALA A 93 -3.06 -12.63 5.22
CA ALA A 93 -1.72 -12.96 5.67
C ALA A 93 -1.76 -13.47 7.11
N LYS A 94 -0.61 -13.79 7.66
CA LYS A 94 -0.52 -14.25 9.04
C LYS A 94 -0.56 -13.13 10.06
N ARG A 95 -0.46 -11.88 9.61
CA ARG A 95 -0.53 -10.69 10.46
C ARG A 95 -1.01 -9.51 9.63
N ASP A 96 -1.42 -8.45 10.30
CA ASP A 96 -1.79 -7.20 9.64
C ASP A 96 -0.53 -6.38 9.34
N TYR A 97 -0.34 -5.99 8.09
CA TYR A 97 0.72 -5.07 7.71
C TYR A 97 0.48 -4.50 6.32
N VAL A 98 1.15 -3.40 6.03
CA VAL A 98 1.07 -2.74 4.72
C VAL A 98 2.49 -2.65 4.14
N THR A 99 2.62 -3.04 2.89
CA THR A 99 3.86 -2.89 2.14
C THR A 99 3.66 -1.83 1.08
N ILE A 100 4.58 -0.87 1.04
CA ILE A 100 4.56 0.21 0.05
C ILE A 100 5.88 0.16 -0.70
N SER A 101 5.82 0.01 -2.02
CA SER A 101 6.99 0.03 -2.89
C SER A 101 6.78 1.07 -3.98
N PHE A 102 7.82 1.78 -4.33
CA PHE A 102 7.72 2.74 -5.43
C PHE A 102 9.06 2.86 -6.12
N GLU A 103 9.01 3.26 -7.39
CA GLU A 103 10.22 3.46 -8.18
C GLU A 103 9.94 4.46 -9.29
N GLU A 104 11.00 5.05 -9.84
CA GLU A 104 10.88 5.83 -11.08
C GLU A 104 10.36 4.92 -12.18
N TRP A 105 9.44 5.45 -12.97
CA TRP A 105 8.83 4.67 -14.05
C TRP A 105 9.17 5.26 -15.40
N ARG A 106 9.56 4.41 -16.32
CA ARG A 106 9.83 4.81 -17.70
C ARG A 106 9.11 3.87 -18.65
N GLU A 107 8.57 4.44 -19.71
CA GLU A 107 7.96 3.65 -20.77
C GLU A 107 8.70 3.90 -22.07
N GLU A 108 8.86 2.83 -22.84
CA GLU A 108 9.41 2.94 -24.19
C GLU A 108 8.28 3.20 -25.17
N LEU A 109 8.51 4.11 -26.10
CA LEU A 109 7.53 4.42 -27.15
C LEU A 109 7.67 3.47 -28.33
#